data_27807d6401be73d8537ed483ba3908f7
#
_entry.id   27807d6401be73d8537ed483ba3908f7
#
_cell.length_a   1.000
_cell.length_b   1.000
_cell.length_c   1.000
_cell.angle_alpha   90.00
_cell.angle_beta   90.00
_cell.angle_gamma   90.00
#
_symmetry.space_group_name_H-M   'P 1'
#
loop_
_entity.id
_entity.type
_entity.pdbx_description
1 polymer ?
#
loop_
_entity_poly.entity_id
_entity_poly.type
_entity_poly.pdbx_seq_one_letter_code
_entity_poly.pdbx_strand_id
1 'polypeptide(L)'
;HQDRVLLRWVASDAKSWQLLNKYGVKLERLTVAREGVLLDKPEVMLLAEHLRPMESDRLKALVDKYPMGAVVAQAIFGDSFEVSLGDSPISKAIALNEERQQRYLFALYAADLCFPVAKEVGWGFEDVQLQSGERYLYRVSSLVPKKELAIEGGAAFVVVGDTVRLPQPM
;
A
#
# COMPACT_ATOMS: atom_id res chain seq x y z
N HIS A 1 -11.65 -5.35 -22.18
CA HIS A 1 -11.88 -3.97 -21.77
C HIS A 1 -11.23 -3.77 -20.41
N GLN A 2 -10.20 -2.93 -20.33
CA GLN A 2 -9.62 -2.56 -19.04
C GLN A 2 -10.31 -1.27 -18.56
N ASP A 3 -11.41 -1.45 -17.83
CA ASP A 3 -12.19 -0.33 -17.32
C ASP A 3 -11.67 0.12 -15.93
N ARG A 4 -10.52 -0.41 -15.50
CA ARG A 4 -9.94 -0.13 -14.17
C ARG A 4 -8.43 -0.27 -14.12
N VAL A 5 -7.80 0.47 -13.24
CA VAL A 5 -6.38 0.33 -12.84
C VAL A 5 -6.32 -0.13 -11.39
N LEU A 6 -5.58 -1.19 -11.15
CA LEU A 6 -5.28 -1.67 -9.81
C LEU A 6 -3.88 -1.20 -9.41
N LEU A 7 -3.82 -0.40 -8.37
CA LEU A 7 -2.58 0.14 -7.81
C LEU A 7 -2.21 -0.60 -6.54
N ARG A 8 -0.94 -0.91 -6.37
CA ARG A 8 -0.38 -1.53 -5.19
C ARG A 8 0.93 -0.84 -4.84
N TRP A 9 1.11 -0.50 -3.58
CA TRP A 9 2.36 0.07 -3.07
C TRP A 9 2.77 -0.58 -1.77
N VAL A 10 4.05 -0.47 -1.46
CA VAL A 10 4.65 -1.02 -0.24
C VAL A 10 5.59 0.01 0.37
N ALA A 11 5.77 -0.08 1.67
CA ALA A 11 6.86 0.61 2.35
C ALA A 11 8.20 -0.05 2.00
N SER A 12 9.29 0.69 2.01
CA SER A 12 10.64 0.18 1.76
C SER A 12 11.19 -0.70 2.89
N ASP A 13 10.67 -0.50 4.10
CA ASP A 13 11.14 -1.16 5.32
C ASP A 13 10.05 -1.19 6.41
N ALA A 14 10.27 -2.00 7.45
CA ALA A 14 9.29 -2.22 8.51
C ALA A 14 9.02 -0.98 9.39
N LYS A 15 9.99 -0.08 9.54
CA LYS A 15 9.80 1.18 10.29
C LYS A 15 8.92 2.14 9.51
N SER A 16 9.20 2.31 8.22
CA SER A 16 8.38 3.09 7.29
C SER A 16 6.96 2.53 7.21
N TRP A 17 6.81 1.20 7.12
CA TRP A 17 5.52 0.51 7.14
C TRP A 17 4.70 0.82 8.39
N GLN A 18 5.31 0.76 9.59
CA GLN A 18 4.64 1.06 10.84
C GLN A 18 4.14 2.51 10.90
N LEU A 19 4.96 3.46 10.44
CA LEU A 19 4.59 4.87 10.39
C LEU A 19 3.52 5.17 9.34
N LEU A 20 3.60 4.53 8.16
CA LEU A 20 2.56 4.68 7.13
C LEU A 20 1.22 4.09 7.56
N ASN A 21 1.20 3.00 8.35
CA ASN A 21 -0.02 2.49 8.95
C ASN A 21 -0.65 3.47 9.94
N LYS A 22 0.17 4.22 10.68
CA LYS A 22 -0.28 5.23 11.63
C LYS A 22 -0.77 6.52 10.96
N TYR A 23 0.02 7.04 10.01
CA TYR A 23 -0.22 8.35 9.40
C TYR A 23 -0.93 8.28 8.06
N GLY A 24 -0.83 7.18 7.35
CA GLY A 24 -1.43 7.00 6.02
C GLY A 24 -0.62 7.58 4.88
N VAL A 25 -1.23 7.48 3.69
CA VAL A 25 -0.73 8.04 2.44
C VAL A 25 -1.82 8.81 1.72
N LYS A 26 -1.40 9.78 0.90
CA LYS A 26 -2.23 10.48 -0.07
C LYS A 26 -2.01 9.87 -1.46
N LEU A 27 -3.08 9.70 -2.24
CA LEU A 27 -3.02 9.22 -3.61
C LEU A 27 -3.58 10.27 -4.58
N GLU A 28 -2.80 10.61 -5.57
CA GLU A 28 -3.17 11.52 -6.65
C GLU A 28 -3.00 10.84 -8.02
N ARG A 29 -3.86 11.18 -8.96
CA ARG A 29 -3.74 10.85 -10.38
C ARG A 29 -3.49 12.13 -11.16
N LEU A 30 -2.48 12.13 -12.01
CA LEU A 30 -2.16 13.22 -12.91
C LEU A 30 -2.45 12.75 -14.34
N THR A 31 -3.37 13.42 -15.05
CA THR A 31 -3.51 13.24 -16.49
C THR A 31 -2.36 13.98 -17.16
N VAL A 32 -1.51 13.26 -17.87
CA VAL A 32 -0.29 13.80 -18.50
C VAL A 32 -0.37 13.89 -20.02
N ALA A 33 -1.27 13.10 -20.65
CA ALA A 33 -1.53 13.17 -22.08
C ALA A 33 -2.96 12.75 -22.41
N ARG A 34 -3.50 13.26 -23.55
CA ARG A 34 -4.77 12.89 -24.18
C ARG A 34 -4.56 12.65 -25.66
N GLU A 35 -5.17 11.59 -26.20
CA GLU A 35 -5.09 11.24 -27.62
C GLU A 35 -3.64 11.28 -28.17
N GLY A 36 -2.68 10.84 -27.34
CA GLY A 36 -1.26 10.83 -27.70
C GLY A 36 -0.53 12.17 -27.56
N VAL A 37 -1.23 13.25 -27.23
CA VAL A 37 -0.66 14.59 -27.08
C VAL A 37 -0.37 14.86 -25.58
N LEU A 38 0.87 15.25 -25.26
CA LEU A 38 1.24 15.67 -23.92
C LEU A 38 0.54 16.98 -23.55
N LEU A 39 0.06 17.06 -22.32
CA LEU A 39 -0.49 18.30 -21.77
C LEU A 39 0.63 19.22 -21.31
N ASP A 40 0.54 20.51 -21.63
CA ASP A 40 1.49 21.53 -21.16
C ASP A 40 1.59 21.57 -19.63
N LYS A 41 0.46 21.32 -18.97
CA LYS A 41 0.35 21.20 -17.53
C LYS A 41 -0.50 19.97 -17.18
N PRO A 42 0.04 19.01 -16.41
CA PRO A 42 -0.73 17.87 -15.94
C PRO A 42 -1.95 18.30 -15.11
N GLU A 43 -3.07 17.65 -15.36
CA GLU A 43 -4.29 17.84 -14.56
C GLU A 43 -4.24 16.90 -13.35
N VAL A 44 -4.32 17.46 -12.15
CA VAL A 44 -4.20 16.71 -10.90
C VAL A 44 -5.58 16.39 -10.34
N MET A 45 -5.86 15.11 -10.10
CA MET A 45 -7.05 14.64 -9.39
C MET A 45 -6.63 13.97 -8.08
N LEU A 46 -7.20 14.41 -6.97
CA LEU A 46 -7.05 13.75 -5.68
C LEU A 46 -7.99 12.53 -5.65
N LEU A 47 -7.40 11.32 -5.66
CA LEU A 47 -8.15 10.07 -5.57
C LEU A 47 -8.46 9.67 -4.12
N ALA A 48 -7.51 9.91 -3.24
CA ALA A 48 -7.70 9.70 -1.81
C ALA A 48 -6.78 10.62 -0.99
N GLU A 49 -7.35 11.30 -0.01
CA GLU A 49 -6.61 12.20 0.86
C GLU A 49 -5.86 11.46 1.96
N HIS A 50 -6.44 10.34 2.43
CA HIS A 50 -5.93 9.63 3.59
C HIS A 50 -6.23 8.13 3.51
N LEU A 51 -5.32 7.34 2.96
CA LEU A 51 -5.39 5.89 2.95
C LEU A 51 -4.52 5.33 4.07
N ARG A 52 -5.13 4.59 4.97
CA ARG A 52 -4.49 3.88 6.08
C ARG A 52 -5.29 2.62 6.41
N PRO A 53 -4.74 1.69 7.20
CA PRO A 53 -5.49 0.53 7.67
C PRO A 53 -6.81 0.94 8.33
N MET A 54 -7.87 0.18 8.03
CA MET A 54 -9.17 0.33 8.67
C MET A 54 -9.06 0.08 10.18
N GLU A 55 -10.04 0.59 10.92
CA GLU A 55 -10.19 0.26 12.33
C GLU A 55 -10.45 -1.24 12.52
N SER A 56 -10.02 -1.80 13.67
CA SER A 56 -10.01 -3.25 13.92
C SER A 56 -11.37 -3.92 13.71
N ASP A 57 -12.48 -3.24 14.02
CA ASP A 57 -13.82 -3.80 13.89
C ASP A 57 -14.26 -4.04 12.44
N ARG A 58 -13.81 -3.19 11.51
CA ARG A 58 -14.05 -3.40 10.07
C ARG A 58 -13.17 -4.52 9.52
N LEU A 59 -11.99 -4.72 10.08
CA LEU A 59 -11.11 -5.83 9.71
C LEU A 59 -11.69 -7.20 10.09
N LYS A 60 -12.55 -7.31 11.11
CA LYS A 60 -13.23 -8.56 11.44
C LYS A 60 -14.04 -9.11 10.26
N ALA A 61 -14.81 -8.26 9.57
CA ALA A 61 -15.56 -8.68 8.38
C ALA A 61 -14.65 -9.13 7.22
N LEU A 62 -13.43 -8.57 7.14
CA LEU A 62 -12.43 -8.98 6.17
C LEU A 62 -11.82 -10.34 6.51
N VAL A 63 -11.59 -10.60 7.80
CA VAL A 63 -11.09 -11.89 8.29
C VAL A 63 -12.04 -13.04 7.92
N ASP A 64 -13.33 -12.83 8.09
CA ASP A 64 -14.35 -13.84 7.76
C ASP A 64 -14.43 -14.13 6.27
N LYS A 65 -14.12 -13.12 5.43
CA LYS A 65 -14.23 -13.22 3.97
C LYS A 65 -12.95 -13.70 3.30
N TYR A 66 -11.79 -13.33 3.83
CA TYR A 66 -10.48 -13.62 3.24
C TYR A 66 -9.52 -14.18 4.27
N PRO A 67 -8.99 -15.41 4.10
CA PRO A 67 -7.99 -15.98 5.03
C PRO A 67 -6.77 -15.07 5.26
N MET A 68 -6.32 -14.36 4.22
CA MET A 68 -5.21 -13.40 4.33
C MET A 68 -5.56 -12.18 5.17
N GLY A 69 -6.86 -11.88 5.38
CA GLY A 69 -7.32 -10.84 6.29
C GLY A 69 -6.90 -11.09 7.74
N ALA A 70 -6.96 -12.34 8.20
CA ALA A 70 -6.52 -12.71 9.55
C ALA A 70 -5.02 -12.47 9.75
N VAL A 71 -4.20 -12.81 8.74
CA VAL A 71 -2.74 -12.61 8.77
C VAL A 71 -2.41 -11.12 8.89
N VAL A 72 -3.06 -10.28 8.09
CA VAL A 72 -2.84 -8.83 8.11
C VAL A 72 -3.36 -8.20 9.41
N ALA A 73 -4.54 -8.62 9.88
CA ALA A 73 -5.10 -8.13 11.14
C ALA A 73 -4.17 -8.43 12.32
N GLN A 74 -3.64 -9.65 12.39
CA GLN A 74 -2.65 -10.03 13.41
C GLN A 74 -1.35 -9.24 13.27
N ALA A 75 -0.87 -9.00 12.07
CA ALA A 75 0.36 -8.25 11.83
C ALA A 75 0.23 -6.76 12.23
N ILE A 76 -0.93 -6.13 11.98
CA ILE A 76 -1.13 -4.70 12.26
C ILE A 76 -1.59 -4.45 13.69
N PHE A 77 -2.52 -5.27 14.23
CA PHE A 77 -3.23 -5.02 15.48
C PHE A 77 -3.02 -6.09 16.56
N GLY A 78 -2.37 -7.21 16.24
CA GLY A 78 -2.13 -8.27 17.22
C GLY A 78 -1.20 -7.82 18.36
N ASP A 79 -1.50 -8.25 19.60
CA ASP A 79 -0.79 -7.84 20.80
C ASP A 79 0.65 -8.35 20.85
N SER A 80 0.94 -9.55 20.30
CA SER A 80 2.29 -10.10 20.24
C SER A 80 2.52 -10.97 19.00
N PHE A 81 3.74 -10.91 18.49
CA PHE A 81 4.38 -11.91 17.66
C PHE A 81 5.53 -12.45 18.50
N GLU A 82 5.40 -13.66 19.06
CA GLU A 82 6.35 -14.17 20.06
C GLU A 82 7.75 -14.34 19.47
N VAL A 83 8.68 -13.47 19.89
CA VAL A 83 10.11 -13.67 19.73
C VAL A 83 10.75 -13.57 21.12
N SER A 84 11.02 -14.70 21.77
CA SER A 84 11.64 -14.76 23.09
C SER A 84 13.15 -14.82 22.97
N LEU A 85 13.85 -13.72 23.26
CA LEU A 85 15.32 -13.62 23.22
C LEU A 85 15.97 -13.34 24.60
N GLY A 86 15.22 -13.57 25.70
CA GLY A 86 15.72 -13.34 27.06
C GLY A 86 15.40 -11.95 27.62
N ASP A 87 15.81 -11.69 28.88
CA ASP A 87 15.32 -10.56 29.68
C ASP A 87 16.21 -9.30 29.69
N SER A 88 17.37 -9.33 29.03
CA SER A 88 18.25 -8.15 28.99
C SER A 88 17.63 -7.00 28.15
N PRO A 89 17.97 -5.71 28.44
CA PRO A 89 17.50 -4.60 27.62
C PRO A 89 17.88 -4.72 26.13
N ILE A 90 19.04 -5.27 25.85
CA ILE A 90 19.53 -5.49 24.47
C ILE A 90 18.73 -6.60 23.80
N SER A 91 18.49 -7.73 24.49
CA SER A 91 17.66 -8.81 23.96
C SER A 91 16.24 -8.36 23.66
N LYS A 92 15.65 -7.53 24.52
CA LYS A 92 14.33 -6.92 24.29
C LYS A 92 14.30 -5.99 23.07
N ALA A 93 15.33 -5.16 22.87
CA ALA A 93 15.44 -4.28 21.72
C ALA A 93 15.57 -5.08 20.40
N ILE A 94 16.35 -6.16 20.41
CA ILE A 94 16.49 -7.07 19.25
C ILE A 94 15.16 -7.76 18.99
N ALA A 95 14.50 -8.33 20.00
CA ALA A 95 13.22 -9.00 19.87
C ALA A 95 12.14 -8.09 19.27
N LEU A 96 12.05 -6.83 19.73
CA LEU A 96 11.11 -5.84 19.17
C LEU A 96 11.40 -5.52 17.70
N ASN A 97 12.67 -5.47 17.30
CA ASN A 97 13.02 -5.23 15.91
C ASN A 97 12.68 -6.44 15.03
N GLU A 98 12.98 -7.65 15.50
CA GLU A 98 12.64 -8.89 14.79
C GLU A 98 11.12 -9.07 14.65
N GLU A 99 10.37 -8.81 15.73
CA GLU A 99 8.92 -8.82 15.70
C GLU A 99 8.36 -7.84 14.65
N ARG A 100 8.89 -6.61 14.59
CA ARG A 100 8.49 -5.61 13.60
C ARG A 100 8.76 -6.09 12.17
N GLN A 101 9.92 -6.67 11.93
CA GLN A 101 10.28 -7.23 10.62
C GLN A 101 9.35 -8.37 10.22
N GLN A 102 9.05 -9.29 11.12
CA GLN A 102 8.13 -10.40 10.87
C GLN A 102 6.73 -9.90 10.56
N ARG A 103 6.18 -8.98 11.37
CA ARG A 103 4.87 -8.36 11.12
C ARG A 103 4.81 -7.72 9.73
N TYR A 104 5.83 -6.96 9.35
CA TYR A 104 5.92 -6.33 8.05
C TYR A 104 5.91 -7.37 6.92
N LEU A 105 6.74 -8.40 7.00
CA LEU A 105 6.84 -9.44 5.97
C LEU A 105 5.53 -10.22 5.81
N PHE A 106 4.88 -10.62 6.91
CA PHE A 106 3.61 -11.33 6.85
C PHE A 106 2.48 -10.44 6.29
N ALA A 107 2.43 -9.19 6.69
CA ALA A 107 1.46 -8.24 6.18
C ALA A 107 1.65 -7.98 4.67
N LEU A 108 2.90 -7.83 4.23
CA LEU A 108 3.25 -7.66 2.82
C LEU A 108 2.84 -8.88 2.00
N TYR A 109 3.22 -10.08 2.45
CA TYR A 109 2.86 -11.34 1.81
C TYR A 109 1.34 -11.50 1.65
N ALA A 110 0.59 -11.26 2.72
CA ALA A 110 -0.87 -11.41 2.69
C ALA A 110 -1.54 -10.38 1.75
N ALA A 111 -1.03 -9.15 1.72
CA ALA A 111 -1.53 -8.11 0.82
C ALA A 111 -1.19 -8.37 -0.65
N ASP A 112 -0.05 -9.01 -0.94
CA ASP A 112 0.34 -9.39 -2.31
C ASP A 112 -0.50 -10.56 -2.83
N LEU A 113 -0.88 -11.49 -1.96
CA LEU A 113 -1.76 -12.60 -2.32
C LEU A 113 -3.24 -12.21 -2.44
N CYS A 114 -3.66 -11.13 -1.81
CA CYS A 114 -5.07 -10.75 -1.75
C CYS A 114 -5.27 -9.24 -1.92
N PHE A 115 -5.51 -8.80 -3.15
CA PHE A 115 -5.73 -7.38 -3.44
C PHE A 115 -6.87 -6.73 -2.65
N PRO A 116 -8.03 -7.38 -2.41
CA PRO A 116 -9.04 -6.85 -1.51
C PRO A 116 -8.50 -6.53 -0.12
N VAL A 117 -7.64 -7.38 0.44
CA VAL A 117 -6.98 -7.13 1.72
C VAL A 117 -6.05 -5.91 1.61
N ALA A 118 -5.25 -5.81 0.56
CA ALA A 118 -4.38 -4.65 0.33
C ALA A 118 -5.16 -3.33 0.28
N LYS A 119 -6.35 -3.32 -0.34
CA LYS A 119 -7.24 -2.14 -0.38
C LYS A 119 -7.70 -1.72 1.02
N GLU A 120 -8.19 -2.67 1.81
CA GLU A 120 -8.76 -2.39 3.13
C GLU A 120 -7.71 -1.93 4.16
N VAL A 121 -6.46 -2.32 3.96
CA VAL A 121 -5.36 -1.82 4.79
C VAL A 121 -4.63 -0.59 4.22
N GLY A 122 -5.20 0.02 3.18
CA GLY A 122 -4.69 1.27 2.64
C GLY A 122 -3.40 1.14 1.82
N TRP A 123 -3.08 -0.07 1.31
CA TRP A 123 -1.89 -0.33 0.48
C TRP A 123 -2.22 -0.70 -0.95
N GLY A 124 -3.48 -0.55 -1.32
CA GLY A 124 -4.00 -0.75 -2.66
C GLY A 124 -5.13 0.22 -2.97
N PHE A 125 -5.35 0.46 -4.25
CA PHE A 125 -6.44 1.30 -4.73
C PHE A 125 -6.92 0.79 -6.09
N GLU A 126 -8.22 0.89 -6.33
CA GLU A 126 -8.83 0.55 -7.61
C GLU A 126 -9.42 1.81 -8.22
N ASP A 127 -8.82 2.28 -9.32
CA ASP A 127 -9.35 3.40 -10.09
C ASP A 127 -10.20 2.90 -11.23
N VAL A 128 -11.47 3.26 -11.22
CA VAL A 128 -12.48 2.94 -12.23
C VAL A 128 -12.92 4.16 -13.05
N GLN A 129 -12.36 5.34 -12.74
CA GLN A 129 -12.70 6.59 -13.41
C GLN A 129 -11.71 6.91 -14.53
N LEU A 130 -11.51 5.96 -15.44
CA LEU A 130 -10.56 6.07 -16.53
C LEU A 130 -11.22 6.60 -17.79
N GLN A 131 -10.46 7.36 -18.58
CA GLN A 131 -10.88 7.80 -19.92
C GLN A 131 -9.98 7.18 -20.98
N SER A 132 -10.59 6.68 -22.04
CA SER A 132 -9.86 6.14 -23.19
C SER A 132 -8.98 7.24 -23.83
N GLY A 133 -7.79 6.88 -24.30
CA GLY A 133 -6.85 7.83 -24.90
C GLY A 133 -6.05 8.65 -23.90
N GLU A 134 -6.36 8.58 -22.61
CA GLU A 134 -5.58 9.28 -21.56
C GLU A 134 -4.38 8.46 -21.06
N ARG A 135 -3.36 9.18 -20.63
CA ARG A 135 -2.18 8.64 -19.95
C ARG A 135 -2.08 9.26 -18.56
N TYR A 136 -1.88 8.40 -17.57
CA TYR A 136 -1.87 8.80 -16.18
C TYR A 136 -0.53 8.57 -15.51
N LEU A 137 -0.17 9.47 -14.62
CA LEU A 137 0.85 9.26 -13.60
C LEU A 137 0.16 9.21 -12.24
N TYR A 138 0.19 8.07 -11.57
CA TYR A 138 -0.26 7.94 -10.19
C TYR A 138 0.87 8.28 -9.25
N ARG A 139 0.58 9.04 -8.19
CA ARG A 139 1.55 9.44 -7.19
C ARG A 139 1.03 9.13 -5.79
N VAL A 140 1.78 8.33 -5.05
CA VAL A 140 1.54 8.03 -3.63
C VAL A 140 2.51 8.87 -2.81
N SER A 141 2.00 9.64 -1.85
CA SER A 141 2.79 10.50 -0.99
C SER A 141 2.56 10.16 0.48
N SER A 142 3.63 10.08 1.25
CA SER A 142 3.57 9.83 2.69
C SER A 142 2.95 11.01 3.44
N LEU A 143 2.09 10.72 4.42
CA LEU A 143 1.57 11.69 5.39
C LEU A 143 2.34 11.67 6.71
N VAL A 144 3.42 10.90 6.80
CA VAL A 144 4.31 10.89 7.97
C VAL A 144 4.98 12.25 8.10
N PRO A 145 4.94 12.89 9.28
CA PRO A 145 5.67 14.13 9.52
C PRO A 145 7.16 13.98 9.24
N LYS A 146 7.73 14.84 8.40
CA LYS A 146 9.16 14.77 8.02
C LYS A 146 10.13 14.76 9.20
N LYS A 147 9.71 15.35 10.34
CA LYS A 147 10.49 15.34 11.59
C LYS A 147 10.57 13.95 12.24
N GLU A 148 9.62 13.04 11.96
CA GLU A 148 9.65 11.67 12.45
C GLU A 148 10.47 10.78 11.51
N LEU A 149 10.13 10.83 10.22
CA LEU A 149 10.86 10.12 9.16
C LEU A 149 10.51 10.75 7.80
N ALA A 150 11.51 11.10 7.02
CA ALA A 150 11.30 11.48 5.63
C ALA A 150 11.13 10.21 4.79
N ILE A 151 9.89 9.94 4.35
CA ILE A 151 9.56 8.80 3.48
C ILE A 151 9.29 9.36 2.08
N GLU A 152 10.06 8.90 1.11
CA GLU A 152 9.87 9.26 -0.29
C GLU A 152 8.58 8.66 -0.83
N GLY A 153 7.90 9.40 -1.69
CA GLY A 153 6.71 8.92 -2.39
C GLY A 153 7.07 7.99 -3.54
N GLY A 154 6.05 7.23 -3.99
CA GLY A 154 6.14 6.40 -5.19
C GLY A 154 5.32 6.98 -6.33
N ALA A 155 5.70 6.67 -7.57
CA ALA A 155 4.90 7.00 -8.75
C ALA A 155 4.89 5.85 -9.76
N ALA A 156 3.77 5.72 -10.48
CA ALA A 156 3.60 4.74 -11.54
C ALA A 156 2.91 5.38 -12.75
N PHE A 157 3.44 5.13 -13.93
CA PHE A 157 2.87 5.59 -15.19
C PHE A 157 1.98 4.50 -15.80
N VAL A 158 0.80 4.89 -16.27
CA VAL A 158 -0.20 3.98 -16.84
C VAL A 158 -0.75 4.56 -18.14
N VAL A 159 -0.81 3.73 -19.18
CA VAL A 159 -1.48 4.02 -20.43
C VAL A 159 -2.79 3.23 -20.47
N VAL A 160 -3.91 3.92 -20.61
CA VAL A 160 -5.22 3.27 -20.68
C VAL A 160 -5.35 2.57 -22.03
N GLY A 161 -5.65 1.27 -22.00
CA GLY A 161 -5.77 0.43 -23.19
C GLY A 161 -4.54 -0.43 -23.50
N ASP A 162 -3.38 -0.17 -22.89
CA ASP A 162 -2.23 -1.06 -23.02
C ASP A 162 -2.39 -2.29 -22.11
N THR A 163 -2.45 -3.45 -22.72
CA THR A 163 -2.33 -4.72 -22.01
C THR A 163 -0.86 -5.01 -21.78
N VAL A 164 -0.37 -4.82 -20.57
CA VAL A 164 0.94 -5.36 -20.17
C VAL A 164 0.83 -6.88 -20.18
N ARG A 165 1.31 -7.50 -21.26
CA ARG A 165 1.53 -8.95 -21.27
C ARG A 165 2.77 -9.23 -20.42
N LEU A 166 2.56 -9.66 -19.20
CA LEU A 166 3.66 -10.22 -18.42
C LEU A 166 4.18 -11.47 -19.14
N PRO A 167 5.50 -11.62 -19.33
CA PRO A 167 6.05 -12.86 -19.89
C PRO A 167 5.61 -14.02 -18.96
N GLN A 168 5.13 -15.11 -19.58
CA GLN A 168 4.81 -16.31 -18.82
C GLN A 168 6.11 -16.82 -18.18
N PRO A 169 6.11 -17.19 -16.90
CA PRO A 169 7.25 -17.85 -16.29
C PRO A 169 7.54 -19.14 -17.09
N MET A 170 8.81 -19.30 -17.49
CA MET A 170 9.32 -20.53 -18.11
C MET A 170 9.33 -21.66 -17.09
#